data_1abfda18ea192dc6939b7a60120a5330
#
_entry.id   1abfda18ea192dc6939b7a60120a5330
#
_cell.length_a   1.000
_cell.length_b   1.000
_cell.length_c   1.000
_cell.angle_alpha   90.00
_cell.angle_beta   90.00
_cell.angle_gamma   90.00
#
_symmetry.space_group_name_H-M   'P 1'
#
loop_
_entity.id
_entity.type
_entity.pdbx_description
1 polymer ?
#
loop_
_entity_poly.entity_id
_entity_poly.type
_entity_poly.pdbx_seq_one_letter_code
_entity_poly.pdbx_strand_id
1 'polypeptide(L)'
;MIDGFGRNIDYLRISVTDRCNFRCTYCMPEQQTFLPHRDLLTYDEIMELVERFIAHGIRKIRLTGGEPLVRRDIEVLIEALGQHVKAGNLDELTMTTNGSRLQQFAPLLASAGMKRVNVSLDTLNPDAFRQISRGGDLASVLAGIHAARAHDLDVKINMVALKNENEDALLPMADFCAENGLDLTLIETMPLGAGVLEREERYIALDDFTAPLRALYDFHPLAHKSAGPARYWRVDTLGLRLGLITPMSHNFCDHCNRIRLTTDGKIYMCLGSELHVDLRKALRDGVPSDVDHLLQTALRLKPQRHEFESQLAQPGLRLARHMNATGG
;
A
#
# COMPACT_ATOMS: atom_id res chain seq x y z
N MET A 1 -13.29 6.25 14.12
CA MET A 1 -13.29 5.13 15.11
C MET A 1 -12.14 5.29 16.08
N ILE A 2 -12.32 4.93 17.36
CA ILE A 2 -11.21 4.98 18.35
C ILE A 2 -10.87 3.55 18.76
N ASP A 3 -9.59 3.19 18.73
CA ASP A 3 -9.13 1.86 19.17
C ASP A 3 -8.84 1.81 20.68
N GLY A 4 -8.45 0.62 21.18
CA GLY A 4 -8.17 0.42 22.61
C GLY A 4 -7.01 1.23 23.18
N PHE A 5 -6.25 1.94 22.34
CA PHE A 5 -5.10 2.78 22.73
C PHE A 5 -5.34 4.28 22.47
N GLY A 6 -6.59 4.67 22.14
CA GLY A 6 -6.96 6.05 21.90
C GLY A 6 -6.58 6.59 20.52
N ARG A 7 -6.13 5.73 19.59
CA ARG A 7 -5.78 6.16 18.22
C ARG A 7 -7.05 6.33 17.39
N ASN A 8 -7.14 7.44 16.64
CA ASN A 8 -8.24 7.65 15.70
C ASN A 8 -7.99 6.86 14.42
N ILE A 9 -8.84 5.88 14.14
CA ILE A 9 -8.79 5.03 12.94
C ILE A 9 -9.74 5.62 11.90
N ASP A 10 -9.18 6.33 10.94
CA ASP A 10 -9.91 7.04 9.86
C ASP A 10 -9.54 6.56 8.46
N TYR A 11 -8.62 5.57 8.35
CA TYR A 11 -8.05 5.15 7.09
C TYR A 11 -8.21 3.64 6.85
N LEU A 12 -8.95 3.29 5.80
CA LEU A 12 -9.16 1.92 5.34
C LEU A 12 -8.33 1.64 4.09
N ARG A 13 -7.57 0.53 4.10
CA ARG A 13 -6.97 -0.04 2.90
C ARG A 13 -7.79 -1.24 2.46
N ILE A 14 -8.18 -1.28 1.19
CA ILE A 14 -8.99 -2.36 0.61
C ILE A 14 -8.14 -3.11 -0.41
N SER A 15 -7.81 -4.36 -0.13
CA SER A 15 -7.27 -5.27 -1.13
C SER A 15 -8.44 -5.76 -1.98
N VAL A 16 -8.53 -5.29 -3.21
CA VAL A 16 -9.63 -5.66 -4.11
C VAL A 16 -9.38 -6.99 -4.82
N THR A 17 -8.15 -7.46 -4.85
CA THR A 17 -7.76 -8.75 -5.44
C THR A 17 -6.43 -9.22 -4.87
N ASP A 18 -6.25 -10.53 -4.76
CA ASP A 18 -4.96 -11.16 -4.47
C ASP A 18 -4.10 -11.38 -5.73
N ARG A 19 -4.68 -11.19 -6.93
CA ARG A 19 -4.02 -11.37 -8.23
C ARG A 19 -3.18 -10.16 -8.59
N CYS A 20 -2.04 -10.43 -9.22
CA CYS A 20 -1.15 -9.41 -9.77
C CYS A 20 -0.60 -9.93 -11.10
N ASN A 21 -0.33 -9.03 -12.04
CA ASN A 21 0.36 -9.37 -13.29
C ASN A 21 1.90 -9.32 -13.15
N PHE A 22 2.43 -8.86 -12.01
CA PHE A 22 3.84 -8.99 -11.61
C PHE A 22 3.99 -10.04 -10.51
N ARG A 23 5.26 -10.47 -10.27
CA ARG A 23 5.65 -11.44 -9.24
C ARG A 23 6.87 -10.93 -8.48
N CYS A 24 6.82 -9.67 -8.02
CA CYS A 24 7.97 -9.03 -7.38
C CYS A 24 8.59 -9.92 -6.30
N THR A 25 9.92 -10.03 -6.33
CA THR A 25 10.72 -10.97 -5.54
C THR A 25 10.49 -10.84 -4.03
N TYR A 26 10.20 -9.63 -3.56
CA TYR A 26 9.96 -9.33 -2.14
C TYR A 26 8.47 -9.39 -1.75
N CYS A 27 7.54 -9.56 -2.70
CA CYS A 27 6.10 -9.44 -2.45
C CYS A 27 5.39 -10.80 -2.38
N MET A 28 5.66 -11.69 -3.33
CA MET A 28 5.02 -13.01 -3.41
C MET A 28 5.91 -14.04 -4.10
N PRO A 29 5.71 -15.35 -3.85
CA PRO A 29 6.43 -16.40 -4.56
C PRO A 29 6.05 -16.42 -6.04
N GLU A 30 6.92 -17.00 -6.85
CA GLU A 30 6.67 -17.14 -8.30
C GLU A 30 5.42 -17.98 -8.58
N GLN A 31 5.29 -19.09 -7.86
CA GLN A 31 4.10 -19.94 -7.91
C GLN A 31 3.16 -19.60 -6.75
N GLN A 32 2.20 -18.72 -7.01
CA GLN A 32 1.20 -18.28 -6.05
C GLN A 32 -0.15 -18.94 -6.33
N THR A 33 -0.74 -19.58 -5.31
CA THR A 33 -2.13 -20.01 -5.38
C THR A 33 -3.03 -18.85 -5.01
N PHE A 34 -3.96 -18.51 -5.91
CA PHE A 34 -4.94 -17.44 -5.71
C PHE A 34 -6.27 -18.00 -5.20
N LEU A 35 -6.99 -17.15 -4.50
CA LEU A 35 -8.32 -17.49 -4.00
C LEU A 35 -9.30 -17.77 -5.15
N PRO A 36 -10.20 -18.76 -5.00
CA PRO A 36 -11.30 -18.97 -5.91
C PRO A 36 -12.21 -17.74 -5.96
N HIS A 37 -12.82 -17.47 -7.12
CA HIS A 37 -13.72 -16.30 -7.28
C HIS A 37 -14.86 -16.25 -6.27
N ARG A 38 -15.44 -17.39 -5.90
CA ARG A 38 -16.53 -17.50 -4.89
C ARG A 38 -16.12 -17.03 -3.50
N ASP A 39 -14.80 -17.03 -3.21
CA ASP A 39 -14.25 -16.64 -1.93
C ASP A 39 -13.88 -15.15 -1.87
N LEU A 40 -13.96 -14.46 -3.00
CA LEU A 40 -13.75 -13.02 -3.07
C LEU A 40 -15.04 -12.26 -2.74
N LEU A 41 -14.91 -11.09 -2.14
CA LEU A 41 -16.01 -10.13 -2.04
C LEU A 41 -16.40 -9.65 -3.44
N THR A 42 -17.71 -9.52 -3.70
CA THR A 42 -18.24 -8.80 -4.85
C THR A 42 -18.06 -7.28 -4.67
N TYR A 43 -18.29 -6.49 -5.71
CA TYR A 43 -18.23 -5.04 -5.57
C TYR A 43 -19.36 -4.49 -4.70
N ASP A 44 -20.55 -5.10 -4.78
CA ASP A 44 -21.68 -4.73 -3.92
C ASP A 44 -21.35 -5.01 -2.45
N GLU A 45 -20.76 -6.17 -2.13
CA GLU A 45 -20.31 -6.51 -0.78
C GLU A 45 -19.21 -5.55 -0.28
N ILE A 46 -18.27 -5.15 -1.15
CA ILE A 46 -17.26 -4.16 -0.79
C ILE A 46 -17.93 -2.80 -0.51
N MET A 47 -18.88 -2.38 -1.33
CA MET A 47 -19.57 -1.09 -1.14
C MET A 47 -20.41 -1.10 0.12
N GLU A 48 -21.15 -2.19 0.42
CA GLU A 48 -21.89 -2.31 1.68
C GLU A 48 -20.96 -2.18 2.90
N LEU A 49 -19.81 -2.81 2.88
CA LEU A 49 -18.79 -2.66 3.94
C LEU A 49 -18.26 -1.24 4.00
N VAL A 50 -17.97 -0.61 2.85
CA VAL A 50 -17.48 0.78 2.78
C VAL A 50 -18.48 1.76 3.41
N GLU A 51 -19.77 1.63 3.13
CA GLU A 51 -20.82 2.49 3.74
C GLU A 51 -20.83 2.37 5.25
N ARG A 52 -20.69 1.15 5.79
CA ARG A 52 -20.59 0.93 7.24
C ARG A 52 -19.30 1.53 7.80
N PHE A 53 -18.16 1.36 7.14
CA PHE A 53 -16.90 1.97 7.56
C PHE A 53 -17.00 3.50 7.58
N ILE A 54 -17.64 4.12 6.58
CA ILE A 54 -17.87 5.57 6.53
C ILE A 54 -18.77 6.00 7.70
N ALA A 55 -19.86 5.27 7.97
CA ALA A 55 -20.76 5.54 9.10
C ALA A 55 -20.01 5.46 10.45
N HIS A 56 -19.00 4.59 10.57
CA HIS A 56 -18.13 4.50 11.74
C HIS A 56 -16.96 5.50 11.75
N GLY A 57 -16.84 6.38 10.75
CA GLY A 57 -15.86 7.47 10.73
C GLY A 57 -14.59 7.20 9.92
N ILE A 58 -14.59 6.23 9.02
CA ILE A 58 -13.56 6.14 7.96
C ILE A 58 -13.79 7.31 6.99
N ARG A 59 -12.71 8.04 6.73
CA ARG A 59 -12.70 9.21 5.85
C ARG A 59 -11.73 9.06 4.69
N LYS A 60 -10.84 8.07 4.74
CA LYS A 60 -9.81 7.84 3.72
C LYS A 60 -9.82 6.39 3.28
N ILE A 61 -9.82 6.17 1.97
CA ILE A 61 -9.75 4.84 1.37
C ILE A 61 -8.56 4.75 0.43
N ARG A 62 -7.85 3.61 0.51
CA ARG A 62 -6.85 3.25 -0.48
C ARG A 62 -7.19 1.91 -1.10
N LEU A 63 -7.37 1.91 -2.40
CA LEU A 63 -7.45 0.69 -3.20
C LEU A 63 -6.05 0.10 -3.39
N THR A 64 -5.96 -1.18 -3.16
CA THR A 64 -4.73 -1.97 -3.27
C THR A 64 -5.10 -3.41 -3.63
N GLY A 65 -4.18 -4.34 -3.46
CA GLY A 65 -4.39 -5.75 -3.72
C GLY A 65 -3.06 -6.42 -4.00
N GLY A 66 -3.07 -7.41 -4.89
CA GLY A 66 -1.96 -7.67 -5.75
C GLY A 66 -1.79 -6.45 -6.67
N GLU A 67 -2.46 -6.44 -7.82
CA GLU A 67 -2.61 -5.23 -8.64
C GLU A 67 -4.10 -4.89 -8.78
N PRO A 68 -4.58 -3.74 -8.24
CA PRO A 68 -6.00 -3.43 -8.28
C PRO A 68 -6.56 -3.29 -9.69
N LEU A 69 -5.78 -2.76 -10.63
CA LEU A 69 -6.21 -2.51 -12.02
C LEU A 69 -6.30 -3.77 -12.89
N VAL A 70 -5.94 -4.96 -12.37
CA VAL A 70 -6.16 -6.23 -13.09
C VAL A 70 -7.48 -6.90 -12.69
N ARG A 71 -8.16 -6.43 -11.64
CA ARG A 71 -9.47 -6.95 -11.29
C ARG A 71 -10.47 -6.55 -12.36
N ARG A 72 -11.17 -7.54 -12.90
CA ARG A 72 -12.19 -7.32 -13.95
C ARG A 72 -13.26 -6.35 -13.46
N ASP A 73 -13.69 -5.43 -14.33
CA ASP A 73 -14.75 -4.44 -14.08
C ASP A 73 -14.46 -3.56 -12.85
N ILE A 74 -13.19 -3.28 -12.54
CA ILE A 74 -12.76 -2.46 -11.37
C ILE A 74 -13.29 -1.03 -11.44
N GLU A 75 -13.59 -0.54 -12.64
CA GLU A 75 -14.20 0.75 -12.91
C GLU A 75 -15.49 0.95 -12.14
N VAL A 76 -16.31 -0.08 -11.98
CA VAL A 76 -17.58 -0.01 -11.22
C VAL A 76 -17.32 0.40 -9.76
N LEU A 77 -16.32 -0.21 -9.12
CA LEU A 77 -15.97 0.14 -7.74
C LEU A 77 -15.34 1.53 -7.65
N ILE A 78 -14.47 1.90 -8.60
CA ILE A 78 -13.81 3.21 -8.62
C ILE A 78 -14.85 4.32 -8.74
N GLU A 79 -15.82 4.17 -9.66
CA GLU A 79 -16.90 5.13 -9.86
C GLU A 79 -17.79 5.25 -8.63
N ALA A 80 -18.18 4.13 -8.02
CA ALA A 80 -19.00 4.11 -6.80
C ALA A 80 -18.28 4.84 -5.63
N LEU A 81 -17.02 4.56 -5.39
CA LEU A 81 -16.21 5.26 -4.38
C LEU A 81 -16.04 6.74 -4.71
N GLY A 82 -15.93 7.08 -5.99
CA GLY A 82 -15.87 8.47 -6.46
C GLY A 82 -17.11 9.27 -6.12
N GLN A 83 -18.30 8.65 -6.04
CA GLN A 83 -19.51 9.35 -5.58
C GLN A 83 -19.40 9.75 -4.09
N HIS A 84 -18.80 8.91 -3.24
CA HIS A 84 -18.56 9.26 -1.84
C HIS A 84 -17.56 10.41 -1.68
N VAL A 85 -16.55 10.51 -2.56
CA VAL A 85 -15.64 11.66 -2.59
C VAL A 85 -16.38 12.93 -2.98
N LYS A 86 -17.20 12.89 -4.05
CA LYS A 86 -17.99 14.03 -4.52
C LYS A 86 -19.05 14.49 -3.50
N ALA A 87 -19.63 13.55 -2.76
CA ALA A 87 -20.59 13.82 -1.70
C ALA A 87 -19.95 14.32 -0.39
N GLY A 88 -18.62 14.33 -0.27
CA GLY A 88 -17.91 14.71 0.95
C GLY A 88 -17.94 13.66 2.07
N ASN A 89 -18.38 12.44 1.76
CA ASN A 89 -18.35 11.31 2.70
C ASN A 89 -16.93 10.77 2.90
N LEU A 90 -16.08 10.91 1.89
CA LEU A 90 -14.65 10.61 1.93
C LEU A 90 -13.83 11.86 1.65
N ASP A 91 -12.79 12.08 2.45
CA ASP A 91 -11.83 13.16 2.26
C ASP A 91 -10.77 12.79 1.22
N GLU A 92 -10.43 11.50 1.13
CA GLU A 92 -9.37 11.01 0.25
C GLU A 92 -9.67 9.60 -0.28
N LEU A 93 -9.62 9.47 -1.60
CA LEU A 93 -9.55 8.20 -2.32
C LEU A 93 -8.20 8.12 -3.03
N THR A 94 -7.43 7.06 -2.78
CA THR A 94 -6.12 6.85 -3.40
C THR A 94 -5.97 5.40 -3.86
N MET A 95 -4.92 5.14 -4.65
CA MET A 95 -4.58 3.80 -5.11
C MET A 95 -3.08 3.54 -4.95
N THR A 96 -2.72 2.29 -4.64
CA THR A 96 -1.36 1.78 -4.85
C THR A 96 -1.43 0.81 -6.03
N THR A 97 -0.59 1.02 -7.03
CA THR A 97 -0.55 0.25 -8.28
C THR A 97 0.89 -0.01 -8.71
N ASN A 98 1.12 -1.06 -9.47
CA ASN A 98 2.39 -1.30 -10.16
C ASN A 98 2.56 -0.45 -11.43
N GLY A 99 1.53 0.33 -11.79
CA GLY A 99 1.56 1.29 -12.90
C GLY A 99 1.37 0.70 -14.29
N SER A 100 1.47 -0.61 -14.48
CA SER A 100 1.45 -1.26 -15.81
C SER A 100 0.16 -1.02 -16.61
N ARG A 101 -0.94 -0.76 -15.94
CA ARG A 101 -2.24 -0.45 -16.56
C ARG A 101 -2.70 0.99 -16.32
N LEU A 102 -1.90 1.78 -15.66
CA LEU A 102 -2.29 3.12 -15.22
C LEU A 102 -2.59 4.04 -16.41
N GLN A 103 -1.91 3.88 -17.55
CA GLN A 103 -2.19 4.65 -18.76
C GLN A 103 -3.67 4.52 -19.19
N GLN A 104 -4.22 3.32 -19.15
CA GLN A 104 -5.62 3.07 -19.50
C GLN A 104 -6.61 3.69 -18.51
N PHE A 105 -6.26 3.68 -17.22
CA PHE A 105 -7.19 4.04 -16.15
C PHE A 105 -7.04 5.48 -15.61
N ALA A 106 -5.98 6.20 -15.98
CA ALA A 106 -5.74 7.55 -15.47
C ALA A 106 -6.93 8.52 -15.65
N PRO A 107 -7.63 8.57 -16.82
CA PRO A 107 -8.81 9.42 -16.97
C PRO A 107 -9.92 9.09 -15.97
N LEU A 108 -10.19 7.80 -15.77
CA LEU A 108 -11.21 7.33 -14.85
C LEU A 108 -10.87 7.68 -13.40
N LEU A 109 -9.62 7.44 -12.98
CA LEU A 109 -9.17 7.75 -11.62
C LEU A 109 -9.32 9.25 -11.32
N ALA A 110 -8.95 10.11 -12.25
CA ALA A 110 -9.12 11.57 -12.13
C ALA A 110 -10.61 11.95 -12.04
N SER A 111 -11.46 11.41 -12.91
CA SER A 111 -12.92 11.70 -12.93
C SER A 111 -13.64 11.22 -11.67
N ALA A 112 -13.14 10.16 -11.03
CA ALA A 112 -13.60 9.67 -9.74
C ALA A 112 -13.18 10.55 -8.56
N GLY A 113 -12.42 11.64 -8.79
CA GLY A 113 -11.95 12.56 -7.75
C GLY A 113 -10.73 12.07 -6.99
N MET A 114 -10.04 11.06 -7.51
CA MET A 114 -8.75 10.65 -6.99
C MET A 114 -7.72 11.73 -7.33
N LYS A 115 -7.00 12.24 -6.31
CA LYS A 115 -6.00 13.29 -6.52
C LYS A 115 -4.59 12.75 -6.63
N ARG A 116 -4.37 11.54 -6.12
CA ARG A 116 -3.04 10.96 -6.05
C ARG A 116 -3.06 9.46 -6.23
N VAL A 117 -2.05 8.95 -6.95
CA VAL A 117 -1.73 7.52 -7.07
C VAL A 117 -0.33 7.25 -6.52
N ASN A 118 -0.15 6.09 -5.90
CA ASN A 118 1.15 5.60 -5.51
C ASN A 118 1.57 4.51 -6.50
N VAL A 119 2.68 4.72 -7.19
CA VAL A 119 3.22 3.77 -8.17
C VAL A 119 4.43 3.06 -7.56
N SER A 120 4.40 1.73 -7.54
CA SER A 120 5.54 0.92 -7.11
C SER A 120 6.55 0.82 -8.24
N LEU A 121 7.76 1.36 -8.01
CA LEU A 121 8.84 1.39 -8.99
C LEU A 121 10.19 1.37 -8.27
N ASP A 122 10.93 0.26 -8.39
CA ASP A 122 12.12 -0.01 -7.59
C ASP A 122 13.42 0.32 -8.33
N THR A 123 13.37 0.54 -9.65
CA THR A 123 14.53 0.92 -10.49
C THR A 123 14.06 1.44 -11.85
N LEU A 124 14.89 2.26 -12.49
CA LEU A 124 14.72 2.74 -13.86
C LEU A 124 15.56 1.94 -14.87
N ASN A 125 16.33 0.95 -14.41
CA ASN A 125 17.05 0.02 -15.30
C ASN A 125 16.08 -1.08 -15.77
N PRO A 126 15.85 -1.26 -17.09
CA PRO A 126 14.84 -2.21 -17.59
C PRO A 126 15.13 -3.66 -17.24
N ASP A 127 16.41 -4.06 -17.21
CA ASP A 127 16.79 -5.44 -16.90
C ASP A 127 16.64 -5.74 -15.41
N ALA A 128 17.12 -4.83 -14.54
CA ALA A 128 16.90 -4.93 -13.10
C ALA A 128 15.41 -4.90 -12.75
N PHE A 129 14.63 -4.03 -13.41
CA PHE A 129 13.17 -3.99 -13.24
C PHE A 129 12.50 -5.31 -13.59
N ARG A 130 12.89 -5.90 -14.74
CA ARG A 130 12.37 -7.21 -15.17
C ARG A 130 12.73 -8.33 -14.20
N GLN A 131 13.93 -8.29 -13.60
CA GLN A 131 14.37 -9.26 -12.59
C GLN A 131 13.58 -9.11 -11.29
N ILE A 132 13.49 -7.89 -10.73
CA ILE A 132 12.77 -7.61 -9.47
C ILE A 132 11.28 -7.93 -9.62
N SER A 133 10.64 -7.49 -10.70
CA SER A 133 9.21 -7.68 -10.97
C SER A 133 8.85 -9.06 -11.52
N ARG A 134 9.86 -9.88 -11.89
CA ARG A 134 9.73 -11.17 -12.57
C ARG A 134 8.87 -11.08 -13.83
N GLY A 135 9.31 -10.24 -14.76
CA GLY A 135 8.75 -10.12 -16.11
C GLY A 135 7.91 -8.86 -16.36
N GLY A 136 7.95 -7.88 -15.47
CA GLY A 136 7.32 -6.58 -15.71
C GLY A 136 7.96 -5.80 -16.87
N ASP A 137 7.16 -4.97 -17.53
CA ASP A 137 7.62 -4.04 -18.56
C ASP A 137 7.70 -2.61 -18.00
N LEU A 138 8.93 -2.09 -17.88
CA LEU A 138 9.17 -0.74 -17.36
C LEU A 138 8.55 0.35 -18.25
N ALA A 139 8.54 0.15 -19.58
CA ALA A 139 8.00 1.15 -20.50
C ALA A 139 6.51 1.39 -20.26
N SER A 140 5.75 0.33 -19.98
CA SER A 140 4.32 0.45 -19.64
C SER A 140 4.09 1.21 -18.32
N VAL A 141 4.97 1.03 -17.33
CA VAL A 141 4.89 1.74 -16.04
C VAL A 141 5.18 3.23 -16.23
N LEU A 142 6.23 3.58 -16.97
CA LEU A 142 6.59 4.98 -17.26
C LEU A 142 5.48 5.67 -18.07
N ALA A 143 4.91 5.00 -19.09
CA ALA A 143 3.77 5.51 -19.84
C ALA A 143 2.56 5.77 -18.91
N GLY A 144 2.33 4.87 -17.94
CA GLY A 144 1.29 5.04 -16.92
C GLY A 144 1.52 6.26 -16.02
N ILE A 145 2.75 6.51 -15.58
CA ILE A 145 3.12 7.69 -14.79
C ILE A 145 2.87 8.97 -15.59
N HIS A 146 3.32 9.03 -16.85
CA HIS A 146 3.09 10.19 -17.71
C HIS A 146 1.59 10.44 -17.95
N ALA A 147 0.81 9.39 -18.21
CA ALA A 147 -0.63 9.51 -18.38
C ALA A 147 -1.32 10.02 -17.11
N ALA A 148 -0.94 9.54 -15.92
CA ALA A 148 -1.48 10.03 -14.66
C ALA A 148 -1.22 11.54 -14.49
N ARG A 149 0.01 11.98 -14.75
CA ARG A 149 0.38 13.41 -14.70
C ARG A 149 -0.41 14.26 -15.72
N ALA A 150 -0.62 13.73 -16.94
CA ALA A 150 -1.39 14.42 -17.98
C ALA A 150 -2.89 14.59 -17.61
N HIS A 151 -3.39 13.80 -16.63
CA HIS A 151 -4.74 13.93 -16.07
C HIS A 151 -4.77 14.53 -14.67
N ASP A 152 -3.78 15.35 -14.32
CA ASP A 152 -3.68 16.10 -13.05
C ASP A 152 -3.69 15.20 -11.79
N LEU A 153 -3.28 13.94 -11.93
CA LEU A 153 -3.05 13.07 -10.78
C LEU A 153 -1.64 13.31 -10.23
N ASP A 154 -1.54 13.61 -8.95
CA ASP A 154 -0.26 13.55 -8.27
C ASP A 154 0.26 12.11 -8.28
N VAL A 155 1.53 11.94 -8.60
CA VAL A 155 2.17 10.63 -8.58
C VAL A 155 3.22 10.60 -7.48
N LYS A 156 3.13 9.57 -6.64
CA LYS A 156 4.15 9.25 -5.65
C LYS A 156 4.80 7.93 -6.02
N ILE A 157 6.09 7.93 -6.22
CA ILE A 157 6.86 6.69 -6.40
C ILE A 157 7.10 6.04 -5.04
N ASN A 158 6.76 4.77 -4.91
CA ASN A 158 7.13 3.92 -3.80
C ASN A 158 8.26 2.99 -4.26
N MET A 159 9.43 3.12 -3.65
CA MET A 159 10.61 2.30 -3.93
C MET A 159 10.95 1.50 -2.68
N VAL A 160 10.98 0.18 -2.79
CA VAL A 160 11.44 -0.70 -1.71
C VAL A 160 12.95 -0.77 -1.76
N ALA A 161 13.61 -0.50 -0.64
CA ALA A 161 15.07 -0.63 -0.52
C ALA A 161 15.46 -2.11 -0.43
N LEU A 162 16.24 -2.58 -1.39
CA LEU A 162 16.67 -3.97 -1.54
C LEU A 162 18.19 -4.03 -1.59
N LYS A 163 18.81 -4.60 -0.54
CA LYS A 163 20.25 -4.78 -0.46
C LYS A 163 20.74 -5.67 -1.59
N ASN A 164 21.83 -5.27 -2.25
CA ASN A 164 22.46 -5.94 -3.38
C ASN A 164 21.59 -6.06 -4.65
N GLU A 165 20.45 -5.35 -4.72
CA GLU A 165 19.54 -5.42 -5.87
C GLU A 165 19.27 -4.05 -6.52
N ASN A 166 19.06 -2.97 -5.72
CA ASN A 166 18.70 -1.67 -6.27
C ASN A 166 19.31 -0.46 -5.54
N GLU A 167 20.41 -0.65 -4.82
CA GLU A 167 21.09 0.45 -4.11
C GLU A 167 21.61 1.52 -5.09
N ASP A 168 22.06 1.10 -6.26
CA ASP A 168 22.53 1.95 -7.35
C ASP A 168 21.40 2.70 -8.08
N ALA A 169 20.16 2.25 -7.90
CA ALA A 169 18.99 2.88 -8.50
C ALA A 169 18.53 4.14 -7.74
N LEU A 170 19.00 4.40 -6.52
CA LEU A 170 18.50 5.50 -5.69
C LEU A 170 18.74 6.87 -6.32
N LEU A 171 19.97 7.17 -6.75
CA LEU A 171 20.30 8.47 -7.34
C LEU A 171 19.54 8.72 -8.65
N PRO A 172 19.55 7.79 -9.64
CA PRO A 172 18.74 7.94 -10.84
C PRO A 172 17.24 8.12 -10.56
N MET A 173 16.70 7.42 -9.56
CA MET A 173 15.29 7.53 -9.17
C MET A 173 14.99 8.89 -8.54
N ALA A 174 15.89 9.43 -7.72
CA ALA A 174 15.74 10.75 -7.13
C ALA A 174 15.74 11.85 -8.20
N ASP A 175 16.66 11.78 -9.15
CA ASP A 175 16.73 12.69 -10.30
C ASP A 175 15.47 12.61 -11.15
N PHE A 176 15.03 11.41 -11.53
CA PHE A 176 13.80 11.17 -12.27
C PHE A 176 12.57 11.78 -11.57
N CYS A 177 12.44 11.57 -10.26
CA CYS A 177 11.33 12.11 -9.50
C CYS A 177 11.38 13.65 -9.46
N ALA A 178 12.55 14.24 -9.27
CA ALA A 178 12.73 15.69 -9.26
C ALA A 178 12.38 16.32 -10.62
N GLU A 179 12.92 15.77 -11.71
CA GLU A 179 12.69 16.27 -13.08
C GLU A 179 11.21 16.21 -13.49
N ASN A 180 10.48 15.20 -13.00
CA ASN A 180 9.07 14.97 -13.35
C ASN A 180 8.09 15.52 -12.29
N GLY A 181 8.56 16.20 -11.24
CA GLY A 181 7.73 16.76 -10.17
C GLY A 181 6.97 15.69 -9.39
N LEU A 182 7.62 14.54 -9.13
CA LEU A 182 7.05 13.40 -8.40
C LEU A 182 7.59 13.36 -6.97
N ASP A 183 6.77 12.84 -6.04
CA ASP A 183 7.25 12.48 -4.71
C ASP A 183 7.96 11.12 -4.74
N LEU A 184 9.06 10.97 -4.01
CA LEU A 184 9.70 9.69 -3.78
C LEU A 184 9.44 9.20 -2.35
N THR A 185 9.06 7.95 -2.18
CA THR A 185 8.95 7.31 -0.86
C THR A 185 9.75 6.02 -0.85
N LEU A 186 10.73 5.94 0.03
CA LEU A 186 11.55 4.75 0.28
C LEU A 186 10.92 3.92 1.40
N ILE A 187 10.94 2.61 1.25
CA ILE A 187 10.26 1.68 2.15
C ILE A 187 11.22 0.56 2.55
N GLU A 188 11.40 0.33 3.85
CA GLU A 188 12.11 -0.85 4.36
C GLU A 188 11.34 -2.13 4.07
N THR A 189 12.04 -3.21 3.73
CA THR A 189 11.46 -4.55 3.62
C THR A 189 10.92 -5.03 4.97
N MET A 190 9.78 -5.72 4.92
CA MET A 190 9.10 -6.26 6.11
C MET A 190 9.09 -7.80 6.08
N PRO A 191 9.13 -8.49 7.25
CA PRO A 191 9.14 -9.95 7.33
C PRO A 191 7.73 -10.53 7.09
N LEU A 192 7.27 -10.52 5.84
CA LEU A 192 5.96 -11.02 5.43
C LEU A 192 6.10 -12.17 4.43
N GLY A 193 5.29 -13.21 4.60
CA GLY A 193 5.22 -14.35 3.70
C GLY A 193 6.46 -15.25 3.70
N ALA A 194 6.59 -16.09 2.69
CA ALA A 194 7.64 -17.10 2.58
C ALA A 194 9.07 -16.52 2.37
N GLY A 195 9.19 -15.26 1.98
CA GLY A 195 10.46 -14.58 1.74
C GLY A 195 11.19 -14.11 3.01
N VAL A 196 10.79 -14.56 4.20
CA VAL A 196 11.38 -14.07 5.47
C VAL A 196 12.86 -14.46 5.61
N LEU A 197 13.26 -15.64 5.13
CA LEU A 197 14.68 -16.09 5.17
C LEU A 197 15.55 -15.28 4.21
N GLU A 198 15.08 -15.03 3.01
CA GLU A 198 15.75 -14.21 2.01
C GLU A 198 15.78 -12.72 2.38
N ARG A 199 14.90 -12.30 3.29
CA ARG A 199 14.81 -10.91 3.73
C ARG A 199 16.05 -10.45 4.50
N GLU A 200 16.63 -11.27 5.35
CA GLU A 200 17.84 -10.89 6.11
C GLU A 200 18.99 -10.55 5.15
N GLU A 201 19.05 -11.23 4.02
CA GLU A 201 20.04 -10.97 2.97
C GLU A 201 19.73 -9.70 2.17
N ARG A 202 18.43 -9.31 2.07
CA ARG A 202 17.94 -8.18 1.26
C ARG A 202 17.61 -6.93 2.08
N TYR A 203 17.62 -7.04 3.40
CA TYR A 203 17.33 -5.90 4.25
C TYR A 203 18.49 -4.92 4.26
N ILE A 204 18.13 -3.65 4.06
CA ILE A 204 19.01 -2.51 4.28
C ILE A 204 18.23 -1.44 5.04
N ALA A 205 18.82 -0.87 6.08
CA ALA A 205 18.22 0.25 6.79
C ALA A 205 18.18 1.48 5.86
N LEU A 206 17.10 2.27 5.93
CA LEU A 206 16.98 3.43 5.04
C LEU A 206 18.04 4.50 5.30
N ASP A 207 18.62 4.55 6.50
CA ASP A 207 19.75 5.45 6.78
C ASP A 207 20.98 5.07 5.94
N ASP A 208 21.28 3.76 5.82
CA ASP A 208 22.37 3.27 4.97
C ASP A 208 22.02 3.40 3.48
N PHE A 209 20.78 3.04 3.10
CA PHE A 209 20.32 3.15 1.72
C PHE A 209 20.35 4.59 1.20
N THR A 210 20.05 5.58 2.05
CA THR A 210 20.06 7.00 1.68
C THR A 210 21.44 7.67 1.80
N ALA A 211 22.45 6.98 2.31
CA ALA A 211 23.79 7.56 2.52
C ALA A 211 24.39 8.19 1.24
N PRO A 212 24.31 7.58 0.04
CA PRO A 212 24.80 8.22 -1.19
C PRO A 212 24.08 9.53 -1.52
N LEU A 213 22.77 9.58 -1.31
CA LEU A 213 21.98 10.79 -1.56
C LEU A 213 22.29 11.89 -0.53
N ARG A 214 22.49 11.52 0.75
CA ARG A 214 22.89 12.43 1.83
C ARG A 214 24.32 12.98 1.66
N ALA A 215 25.17 12.26 0.97
CA ALA A 215 26.52 12.74 0.66
C ALA A 215 26.54 13.87 -0.40
N LEU A 216 25.48 13.95 -1.22
CA LEU A 216 25.37 14.93 -2.31
C LEU A 216 24.44 16.09 -1.96
N TYR A 217 23.45 15.89 -1.08
CA TYR A 217 22.37 16.85 -0.85
C TYR A 217 22.01 16.98 0.63
N ASP A 218 21.64 18.18 1.04
CA ASP A 218 21.10 18.44 2.38
C ASP A 218 19.63 18.01 2.49
N PHE A 219 19.30 17.40 3.62
CA PHE A 219 17.95 16.95 3.94
C PHE A 219 17.34 17.79 5.05
N HIS A 220 16.23 18.47 4.75
CA HIS A 220 15.50 19.28 5.72
C HIS A 220 14.18 18.59 6.09
N PRO A 221 13.90 18.34 7.38
CA PRO A 221 12.65 17.73 7.79
C PRO A 221 11.46 18.61 7.42
N LEU A 222 10.40 17.99 6.90
CA LEU A 222 9.16 18.66 6.56
C LEU A 222 8.07 18.32 7.59
N ALA A 223 7.32 19.34 8.00
CA ALA A 223 6.13 19.17 8.83
C ALA A 223 4.95 18.52 8.06
N HIS A 224 5.16 18.16 6.77
CA HIS A 224 4.18 17.54 5.93
C HIS A 224 3.75 16.18 6.50
N LYS A 225 2.42 15.97 6.64
CA LYS A 225 1.84 14.70 7.04
C LYS A 225 0.91 14.21 5.93
N SER A 226 1.15 13.01 5.41
CA SER A 226 0.18 12.31 4.57
C SER A 226 -0.69 11.40 5.44
N ALA A 227 -1.74 10.80 4.87
CA ALA A 227 -2.51 9.75 5.54
C ALA A 227 -1.68 8.49 5.88
N GLY A 228 -0.50 8.35 5.26
CA GLY A 228 0.42 7.23 5.44
C GLY A 228 1.45 7.45 6.57
N PRO A 229 2.32 6.46 6.79
CA PRO A 229 3.31 6.46 7.88
C PRO A 229 4.62 7.17 7.54
N ALA A 230 4.77 7.71 6.34
CA ALA A 230 6.02 8.30 5.89
C ALA A 230 6.36 9.54 6.69
N ARG A 231 7.62 9.65 7.12
CA ARG A 231 8.26 10.88 7.56
C ARG A 231 8.86 11.55 6.34
N TYR A 232 8.75 12.88 6.24
CA TYR A 232 9.11 13.59 5.02
C TYR A 232 10.29 14.52 5.22
N TRP A 233 11.12 14.60 4.18
CA TRP A 233 12.23 15.53 4.04
C TRP A 233 12.14 16.25 2.69
N ARG A 234 12.61 17.47 2.67
CA ARG A 234 12.98 18.15 1.44
C ARG A 234 14.45 17.85 1.17
N VAL A 235 14.74 17.40 -0.04
CA VAL A 235 16.11 17.29 -0.56
C VAL A 235 16.35 18.58 -1.33
N ASP A 236 17.13 19.47 -0.71
CA ASP A 236 17.42 20.77 -1.32
C ASP A 236 18.20 20.59 -2.63
N THR A 237 18.22 21.61 -3.47
CA THR A 237 18.78 21.58 -4.82
C THR A 237 17.98 20.72 -5.80
N LEU A 238 17.54 19.52 -5.44
CA LEU A 238 16.64 18.71 -6.26
C LEU A 238 15.18 19.19 -6.19
N GLY A 239 14.79 19.91 -5.12
CA GLY A 239 13.39 20.25 -4.86
C GLY A 239 12.50 19.03 -4.57
N LEU A 240 13.10 17.87 -4.32
CA LEU A 240 12.43 16.60 -4.14
C LEU A 240 11.82 16.47 -2.74
N ARG A 241 10.55 16.06 -2.65
CA ARG A 241 9.94 15.60 -1.41
C ARG A 241 10.17 14.09 -1.23
N LEU A 242 11.04 13.75 -0.27
CA LEU A 242 11.41 12.39 0.06
C LEU A 242 10.67 11.92 1.31
N GLY A 243 9.94 10.82 1.20
CA GLY A 243 9.30 10.12 2.32
C GLY A 243 10.08 8.88 2.72
N LEU A 244 10.22 8.63 4.03
CA LEU A 244 10.81 7.39 4.54
C LEU A 244 9.78 6.62 5.36
N ILE A 245 9.56 5.35 5.02
CA ILE A 245 8.72 4.39 5.74
C ILE A 245 9.64 3.35 6.36
N THR A 246 9.83 3.44 7.66
CA THR A 246 10.80 2.71 8.46
C THR A 246 10.10 1.81 9.49
N PRO A 247 9.38 0.75 9.07
CA PRO A 247 8.64 -0.09 10.01
C PRO A 247 9.56 -0.87 10.95
N MET A 248 10.81 -1.11 10.57
CA MET A 248 11.75 -1.90 11.33
C MET A 248 12.68 -1.03 12.17
N SER A 249 13.29 0.01 11.59
CA SER A 249 14.25 0.85 12.29
C SER A 249 13.60 1.92 13.17
N HIS A 250 12.47 2.51 12.73
CA HIS A 250 11.72 3.52 13.49
C HIS A 250 10.22 3.30 13.29
N ASN A 251 9.61 2.48 14.11
CA ASN A 251 8.19 2.18 13.98
C ASN A 251 7.32 3.43 14.23
N PHE A 252 6.12 3.40 13.66
CA PHE A 252 5.12 4.49 13.69
C PHE A 252 3.79 4.02 14.30
N CYS A 253 3.83 2.99 15.14
CA CYS A 253 2.64 2.31 15.66
C CYS A 253 1.78 3.21 16.54
N ASP A 254 2.39 4.10 17.31
CA ASP A 254 1.69 4.99 18.24
C ASP A 254 0.71 5.96 17.55
N HIS A 255 0.94 6.23 16.25
CA HIS A 255 0.10 7.10 15.42
C HIS A 255 -0.61 6.35 14.28
N CYS A 256 -0.70 5.02 14.37
CA CYS A 256 -1.27 4.20 13.31
C CYS A 256 -2.80 4.36 13.25
N ASN A 257 -3.29 5.02 12.22
CA ASN A 257 -4.71 5.28 11.95
C ASN A 257 -5.37 4.28 10.99
N ARG A 258 -4.73 3.13 10.70
CA ARG A 258 -5.10 2.27 9.56
C ARG A 258 -5.60 0.91 9.97
N ILE A 259 -6.54 0.41 9.16
CA ILE A 259 -7.01 -0.97 9.11
C ILE A 259 -7.02 -1.47 7.67
N ARG A 260 -7.14 -2.80 7.48
CA ARG A 260 -7.03 -3.43 6.16
C ARG A 260 -8.15 -4.42 5.95
N LEU A 261 -8.92 -4.24 4.88
CA LEU A 261 -9.89 -5.22 4.39
C LEU A 261 -9.25 -6.03 3.26
N THR A 262 -9.23 -7.33 3.39
CA THR A 262 -8.74 -8.25 2.36
C THR A 262 -9.83 -8.60 1.37
N THR A 263 -9.43 -9.10 0.22
CA THR A 263 -10.36 -9.46 -0.86
C THR A 263 -11.30 -10.62 -0.48
N ASP A 264 -10.96 -11.42 0.55
CA ASP A 264 -11.81 -12.49 1.11
C ASP A 264 -12.65 -12.02 2.31
N GLY A 265 -12.72 -10.70 2.57
CA GLY A 265 -13.58 -10.10 3.58
C GLY A 265 -13.07 -10.16 5.01
N LYS A 266 -11.80 -10.46 5.22
CA LYS A 266 -11.18 -10.38 6.54
C LYS A 266 -10.67 -8.97 6.81
N ILE A 267 -10.89 -8.48 8.03
CA ILE A 267 -10.35 -7.22 8.47
C ILE A 267 -9.16 -7.44 9.41
N TYR A 268 -7.99 -6.95 8.99
CA TYR A 268 -6.76 -6.97 9.77
C TYR A 268 -6.49 -5.61 10.39
N MET A 269 -6.29 -5.60 11.69
CA MET A 269 -6.02 -4.36 12.43
C MET A 269 -4.56 -3.89 12.31
N CYS A 270 -3.65 -4.80 11.99
CA CYS A 270 -2.23 -4.54 11.81
C CYS A 270 -1.66 -5.39 10.68
N LEU A 271 -0.71 -4.84 9.91
CA LEU A 271 0.00 -5.60 8.88
C LEU A 271 0.88 -6.69 9.50
N GLY A 272 1.50 -6.42 10.65
CA GLY A 272 2.38 -7.33 11.36
C GLY A 272 1.67 -8.20 12.42
N SER A 273 0.40 -8.54 12.23
CA SER A 273 -0.35 -9.45 13.12
C SER A 273 -1.29 -10.33 12.31
N GLU A 274 -1.45 -11.59 12.72
CA GLU A 274 -2.42 -12.52 12.12
C GLU A 274 -3.84 -12.34 12.67
N LEU A 275 -4.03 -11.52 13.71
CA LEU A 275 -5.34 -11.26 14.28
C LEU A 275 -6.25 -10.57 13.24
N HIS A 276 -7.37 -11.19 12.97
CA HIS A 276 -8.37 -10.68 12.03
C HIS A 276 -9.79 -11.07 12.46
N VAL A 277 -10.76 -10.41 11.85
CA VAL A 277 -12.19 -10.75 11.97
C VAL A 277 -12.73 -11.00 10.57
N ASP A 278 -13.51 -12.06 10.38
CA ASP A 278 -14.15 -12.41 9.10
C ASP A 278 -15.50 -11.67 9.00
N LEU A 279 -15.54 -10.62 8.15
CA LEU A 279 -16.76 -9.86 7.89
C LEU A 279 -17.60 -10.49 6.79
N ARG A 280 -16.99 -11.25 5.86
CA ARG A 280 -17.72 -11.90 4.75
C ARG A 280 -18.78 -12.86 5.23
N LYS A 281 -18.46 -13.65 6.26
CA LYS A 281 -19.41 -14.60 6.82
C LYS A 281 -20.62 -13.87 7.43
N ALA A 282 -20.37 -12.81 8.20
CA ALA A 282 -21.46 -12.01 8.76
C ALA A 282 -22.30 -11.30 7.69
N LEU A 283 -21.66 -10.87 6.61
CA LEU A 283 -22.32 -10.21 5.49
C LEU A 283 -23.24 -11.17 4.70
N ARG A 284 -22.81 -12.42 4.49
CA ARG A 284 -23.54 -13.41 3.68
C ARG A 284 -24.56 -14.22 4.46
N ASP A 285 -24.28 -14.57 5.70
CA ASP A 285 -25.04 -15.52 6.51
C ASP A 285 -25.71 -14.85 7.72
N GLY A 286 -25.27 -13.64 8.08
CA GLY A 286 -25.69 -12.92 9.29
C GLY A 286 -26.77 -11.87 9.06
N VAL A 287 -27.04 -11.13 10.12
CA VAL A 287 -27.86 -9.92 10.05
C VAL A 287 -26.96 -8.68 10.01
N PRO A 288 -27.43 -7.54 9.45
CA PRO A 288 -26.60 -6.33 9.32
C PRO A 288 -25.92 -5.86 10.60
N SER A 289 -26.56 -6.00 11.77
CA SER A 289 -25.99 -5.63 13.07
C SER A 289 -24.75 -6.46 13.45
N ASP A 290 -24.57 -7.65 12.91
CA ASP A 290 -23.45 -8.53 13.23
C ASP A 290 -22.14 -7.92 12.65
N VAL A 291 -22.21 -7.31 11.47
CA VAL A 291 -21.05 -6.63 10.86
C VAL A 291 -20.59 -5.48 11.73
N ASP A 292 -21.51 -4.64 12.23
CA ASP A 292 -21.16 -3.50 13.09
C ASP A 292 -20.56 -3.96 14.42
N HIS A 293 -21.12 -5.01 15.03
CA HIS A 293 -20.56 -5.62 16.24
C HIS A 293 -19.15 -6.16 16.01
N LEU A 294 -18.94 -6.85 14.88
CA LEU A 294 -17.63 -7.39 14.51
C LEU A 294 -16.60 -6.28 14.22
N LEU A 295 -17.01 -5.16 13.63
CA LEU A 295 -16.12 -4.00 13.44
C LEU A 295 -15.66 -3.41 14.79
N GLN A 296 -16.56 -3.27 15.76
CA GLN A 296 -16.20 -2.83 17.09
C GLN A 296 -15.27 -3.82 17.81
N THR A 297 -15.52 -5.12 17.65
CA THR A 297 -14.67 -6.18 18.19
C THR A 297 -13.28 -6.13 17.56
N ALA A 298 -13.21 -5.97 16.24
CA ALA A 298 -11.94 -5.87 15.52
C ALA A 298 -11.08 -4.71 16.03
N LEU A 299 -11.69 -3.53 16.31
CA LEU A 299 -10.97 -2.38 16.85
C LEU A 299 -10.35 -2.65 18.22
N ARG A 300 -11.02 -3.42 19.08
CA ARG A 300 -10.48 -3.84 20.39
C ARG A 300 -9.29 -4.79 20.24
N LEU A 301 -9.24 -5.56 19.15
CA LEU A 301 -8.13 -6.48 18.84
C LEU A 301 -6.93 -5.78 18.19
N LYS A 302 -7.03 -4.47 17.87
CA LYS A 302 -5.91 -3.74 17.24
C LYS A 302 -4.74 -3.67 18.21
N PRO A 303 -3.56 -4.26 17.86
CA PRO A 303 -2.42 -4.25 18.76
C PRO A 303 -1.83 -2.84 18.89
N GLN A 304 -1.18 -2.57 20.02
CA GLN A 304 -0.44 -1.32 20.22
C GLN A 304 0.69 -1.19 19.21
N ARG A 305 1.45 -2.27 19.02
CA ARG A 305 2.61 -2.34 18.11
C ARG A 305 2.53 -3.59 17.25
N HIS A 306 3.23 -3.59 16.11
CA HIS A 306 3.45 -4.79 15.32
C HIS A 306 4.43 -5.74 16.03
N GLU A 307 4.38 -7.02 15.64
CA GLU A 307 5.17 -8.09 16.24
C GLU A 307 6.34 -8.54 15.34
N PHE A 308 6.81 -7.69 14.41
CA PHE A 308 7.84 -8.07 13.45
C PHE A 308 9.16 -8.51 14.11
N GLU A 309 9.58 -7.85 15.20
CA GLU A 309 10.82 -8.18 15.91
C GLU A 309 10.73 -9.54 16.60
N SER A 310 9.61 -9.82 17.29
CA SER A 310 9.38 -11.11 17.93
C SER A 310 9.24 -12.25 16.92
N GLN A 311 8.68 -11.97 15.75
CA GLN A 311 8.55 -12.92 14.64
C GLN A 311 9.91 -13.27 14.01
N LEU A 312 10.83 -12.32 13.94
CA LEU A 312 12.20 -12.58 13.50
C LEU A 312 12.98 -13.43 14.54
N ALA A 313 12.76 -13.17 15.82
CA ALA A 313 13.42 -13.92 16.90
C ALA A 313 12.89 -15.36 17.06
N GLN A 314 11.66 -15.65 16.62
CA GLN A 314 11.01 -16.95 16.79
C GLN A 314 10.45 -17.48 15.46
N PRO A 315 11.14 -18.40 14.78
CA PRO A 315 10.73 -18.93 13.47
C PRO A 315 9.32 -19.48 13.38
N GLY A 316 8.74 -19.96 14.49
CA GLY A 316 7.37 -20.48 14.55
C GLY A 316 6.25 -19.42 14.57
N LEU A 317 6.57 -18.14 14.79
CA LEU A 317 5.61 -17.03 14.82
C LEU A 317 5.55 -16.22 13.52
N ARG A 318 6.14 -16.72 12.44
CA ARG A 318 6.22 -15.99 11.16
C ARG A 318 4.85 -15.79 10.54
N LEU A 319 4.61 -14.59 10.00
CA LEU A 319 3.41 -14.30 9.22
C LEU A 319 3.41 -15.12 7.93
N ALA A 320 2.42 -16.00 7.79
CA ALA A 320 2.28 -16.82 6.58
C ALA A 320 1.76 -16.00 5.38
N ARG A 321 1.11 -14.86 5.65
CA ARG A 321 0.51 -14.02 4.61
C ARG A 321 1.54 -13.31 3.77
N HIS A 322 1.35 -13.35 2.46
CA HIS A 322 2.08 -12.51 1.53
C HIS A 322 1.48 -11.11 1.42
N MET A 323 2.29 -10.16 0.96
CA MET A 323 1.90 -8.75 0.83
C MET A 323 0.69 -8.56 -0.09
N ASN A 324 0.56 -9.36 -1.15
CA ASN A 324 -0.55 -9.30 -2.10
C ASN A 324 -1.92 -9.62 -1.49
N ALA A 325 -1.98 -10.33 -0.38
CA ALA A 325 -3.24 -10.66 0.28
C ALA A 325 -3.83 -9.45 1.03
N THR A 326 -2.99 -8.71 1.76
CA THR A 326 -3.40 -7.57 2.58
C THR A 326 -3.17 -6.21 1.92
N GLY A 327 -2.57 -6.22 0.76
CA GLY A 327 -2.21 -5.04 0.00
C GLY A 327 -1.03 -4.27 0.57
N GLY A 328 -0.06 -4.02 -0.27
CA GLY A 328 1.17 -3.27 0.03
C GLY A 328 0.97 -1.77 0.12
#